data_031e208c1b36336d3293fa0e3f8bdaa9
#
_entry.id   031e208c1b36336d3293fa0e3f8bdaa9
#
_cell.length_a   1.000
_cell.length_b   1.000
_cell.length_c   1.000
_cell.angle_alpha   90.00
_cell.angle_beta   90.00
_cell.angle_gamma   90.00
#
_symmetry.space_group_name_H-M   'P 1'
#
loop_
_entity.id
_entity.type
_entity.pdbx_description
1 polymer ?
#
loop_
_entity_poly.entity_id
_entity_poly.type
_entity_poly.pdbx_seq_one_letter_code
_entity_poly.pdbx_strand_id
1 'polypeptide(L)'
;ELPSQAYIGSDSESRLASIGAPFSLRYEQKQQPVSQDLAEQLHSDTPAGYTVQVDLFGLIPLKKVNFYTRDSIWVMPGGYSVGVTLYTEGALVVGLGSFETLDGTAICPAQAAGIRVGDVILGVNGTAVKDAAHLTALCNETQGAVDLQLSRDDVSIDVTIEPAADRQDGIYKMGMWVRDSTAGIGTLSFYAMDTLRYGALGHPITDVDTGTLLSVKTGEIVQSNVVGIAQGSSGLPGEIQGAFSTVSQRLGTLDTNGNMGIYGELYAPLENPLYPDGALLAYPEEIHTGPAQILTTIDENGVQAYDCQIIKTYPQTSAAGKGMVVQITDPR
;
A
#
# COMPACT_ATOMS: atom_id res chain seq x y z
N GLU A 1 -30.43 8.60 -15.65
CA GLU A 1 -30.29 9.93 -15.02
C GLU A 1 -28.94 10.52 -15.41
N LEU A 2 -28.91 11.81 -15.80
CA LEU A 2 -27.65 12.51 -16.03
C LEU A 2 -26.97 12.77 -14.70
N PRO A 3 -25.65 12.48 -14.56
CA PRO A 3 -24.91 12.77 -13.34
C PRO A 3 -24.87 14.29 -13.07
N SER A 4 -24.63 14.70 -11.82
CA SER A 4 -24.43 16.11 -11.47
C SER A 4 -22.98 16.57 -11.66
N GLN A 5 -22.05 15.63 -11.73
CA GLN A 5 -20.64 15.85 -11.97
C GLN A 5 -20.13 14.80 -12.97
N ALA A 6 -19.21 15.18 -13.83
CA ALA A 6 -18.52 14.30 -14.77
C ALA A 6 -17.05 14.73 -14.86
N TYR A 7 -16.17 13.77 -15.13
CA TYR A 7 -14.75 14.01 -15.31
C TYR A 7 -14.36 13.72 -16.75
N ILE A 8 -13.45 14.49 -17.29
CA ILE A 8 -13.01 14.38 -18.68
C ILE A 8 -11.49 14.42 -18.69
N GLY A 9 -10.86 13.48 -19.38
CA GLY A 9 -9.43 13.55 -19.66
C GLY A 9 -9.11 14.79 -20.50
N SER A 10 -7.96 15.39 -20.29
CA SER A 10 -7.51 16.60 -21.01
C SER A 10 -7.55 16.47 -22.53
N ASP A 11 -7.43 15.25 -23.05
CA ASP A 11 -7.47 14.96 -24.49
C ASP A 11 -8.88 14.73 -25.06
N SER A 12 -9.91 14.75 -24.21
CA SER A 12 -11.28 14.37 -24.59
C SER A 12 -12.25 15.55 -24.84
N GLU A 13 -11.77 16.80 -24.79
CA GLU A 13 -12.63 17.99 -25.00
C GLU A 13 -13.38 17.96 -26.34
N SER A 14 -12.85 17.26 -27.35
CA SER A 14 -13.49 17.15 -28.67
C SER A 14 -14.71 16.21 -28.72
N ARG A 15 -14.87 15.32 -27.72
CA ARG A 15 -15.97 14.32 -27.71
C ARG A 15 -17.28 14.81 -27.12
N LEU A 16 -17.29 15.90 -26.36
CA LEU A 16 -18.49 16.46 -25.77
C LEU A 16 -19.39 17.19 -26.79
N ALA A 17 -18.90 17.45 -27.99
CA ALA A 17 -19.62 18.23 -28.99
C ALA A 17 -20.82 17.51 -29.66
N SER A 18 -21.08 16.23 -29.35
CA SER A 18 -22.08 15.43 -30.07
C SER A 18 -23.10 14.75 -29.17
N ILE A 19 -23.85 15.53 -28.40
CA ILE A 19 -25.15 15.02 -27.92
C ILE A 19 -26.17 15.29 -29.05
N GLY A 20 -26.73 14.23 -29.64
CA GLY A 20 -27.71 14.32 -30.70
C GLY A 20 -29.05 14.91 -30.24
N ALA A 21 -29.81 15.48 -31.18
CA ALA A 21 -31.18 15.98 -30.92
C ALA A 21 -32.01 14.93 -30.12
N PRO A 22 -32.84 15.35 -29.14
CA PRO A 22 -33.37 16.73 -28.95
C PRO A 22 -32.58 17.57 -27.91
N PHE A 23 -31.38 17.17 -27.52
CA PHE A 23 -30.61 17.86 -26.48
C PHE A 23 -29.57 18.79 -27.08
N SER A 24 -29.33 19.92 -26.42
CA SER A 24 -28.26 20.87 -26.74
C SER A 24 -27.46 21.20 -25.48
N LEU A 25 -26.17 21.51 -25.66
CA LEU A 25 -25.26 21.87 -24.59
C LEU A 25 -24.98 23.36 -24.64
N ARG A 26 -25.09 24.03 -23.49
CA ARG A 26 -24.67 25.41 -23.31
C ARG A 26 -23.55 25.46 -22.30
N TYR A 27 -22.39 25.94 -22.72
CA TYR A 27 -21.21 26.06 -21.87
C TYR A 27 -21.28 27.37 -21.09
N GLU A 28 -21.23 27.28 -19.75
CA GLU A 28 -21.03 28.42 -18.87
C GLU A 28 -19.56 28.34 -18.38
N GLN A 29 -18.74 29.30 -18.85
CA GLN A 29 -17.36 29.39 -18.38
C GLN A 29 -17.37 29.84 -16.93
N LYS A 30 -16.85 29.00 -15.99
CA LYS A 30 -16.63 29.40 -14.60
C LYS A 30 -15.49 30.39 -14.55
N GLN A 31 -15.71 31.55 -13.92
CA GLN A 31 -14.64 32.51 -13.62
C GLN A 31 -13.50 31.80 -12.88
N GLN A 32 -12.27 32.15 -13.25
CA GLN A 32 -11.06 31.68 -12.54
C GLN A 32 -11.19 31.96 -11.04
N PRO A 33 -10.78 31.03 -10.20
CA PRO A 33 -10.77 31.28 -8.76
C PRO A 33 -9.73 32.35 -8.42
N VAL A 34 -10.09 33.09 -7.43
CA VAL A 34 -9.37 34.12 -6.70
C VAL A 34 -7.88 33.81 -6.50
N SER A 35 -7.05 34.79 -6.85
CA SER A 35 -5.66 35.02 -6.46
C SER A 35 -4.73 33.80 -6.29
N GLN A 36 -3.71 33.75 -7.13
CA GLN A 36 -2.58 32.81 -7.11
C GLN A 36 -1.89 32.66 -5.75
N ASP A 37 -1.98 33.62 -4.85
CA ASP A 37 -1.30 33.59 -3.53
C ASP A 37 -1.93 32.63 -2.52
N LEU A 38 -3.19 32.23 -2.66
CA LEU A 38 -3.84 31.25 -1.78
C LEU A 38 -3.74 29.81 -2.29
N ALA A 39 -3.57 29.62 -3.60
CA ALA A 39 -3.44 28.32 -4.23
C ALA A 39 -2.08 27.65 -3.95
N GLU A 40 -1.03 28.44 -3.74
CA GLU A 40 0.31 27.92 -3.36
C GLU A 40 0.39 27.45 -1.90
N GLN A 41 -0.50 27.91 -1.02
CA GLN A 41 -0.53 27.50 0.41
C GLN A 41 -1.42 26.30 0.69
N LEU A 42 -2.35 25.98 -0.20
CA LEU A 42 -3.17 24.78 -0.12
C LEU A 42 -2.81 23.94 -1.35
N HIS A 43 -2.20 22.79 -1.17
CA HIS A 43 -2.05 21.75 -2.19
C HIS A 43 -3.45 21.27 -2.62
N SER A 44 -4.27 22.17 -3.16
CA SER A 44 -5.56 21.85 -3.73
C SER A 44 -5.40 21.75 -5.25
N ASP A 45 -5.10 20.55 -5.72
CA ASP A 45 -5.38 20.13 -7.09
C ASP A 45 -6.90 20.23 -7.31
N THR A 46 -7.42 21.47 -7.35
CA THR A 46 -8.80 21.67 -7.79
C THR A 46 -8.76 21.63 -9.30
N PRO A 47 -9.20 20.55 -9.94
CA PRO A 47 -9.13 20.43 -11.39
C PRO A 47 -9.88 21.58 -12.03
N ALA A 48 -9.34 22.14 -13.12
CA ALA A 48 -10.02 23.15 -13.90
C ALA A 48 -11.39 22.58 -14.32
N GLY A 49 -12.47 23.28 -13.99
CA GLY A 49 -13.81 22.78 -14.24
C GLY A 49 -14.65 23.80 -15.01
N TYR A 50 -15.56 23.33 -15.82
CA TYR A 50 -16.58 24.13 -16.47
C TYR A 50 -17.97 23.52 -16.24
N THR A 51 -18.98 24.38 -16.19
CA THR A 51 -20.35 23.94 -16.02
C THR A 51 -21.03 23.92 -17.40
N VAL A 52 -21.64 22.80 -17.72
CA VAL A 52 -22.41 22.62 -18.93
C VAL A 52 -23.90 22.54 -18.57
N GLN A 53 -24.71 23.40 -19.17
CA GLN A 53 -26.14 23.32 -19.07
C GLN A 53 -26.66 22.43 -20.20
N VAL A 54 -27.43 21.41 -19.85
CA VAL A 54 -28.14 20.56 -20.80
C VAL A 54 -29.54 21.14 -21.00
N ASP A 55 -29.87 21.54 -22.23
CA ASP A 55 -31.16 22.09 -22.59
C ASP A 55 -31.90 21.10 -23.51
N LEU A 56 -33.21 21.00 -23.33
CA LEU A 56 -34.11 20.28 -24.25
C LEU A 56 -34.55 21.23 -25.35
N PHE A 57 -34.37 20.86 -26.61
CA PHE A 57 -34.64 21.67 -27.81
C PHE A 57 -33.95 23.06 -27.79
N GLY A 58 -32.85 23.21 -27.02
CA GLY A 58 -32.13 24.48 -26.88
C GLY A 58 -32.85 25.56 -26.07
N LEU A 59 -33.99 25.28 -25.47
CA LEU A 59 -34.88 26.26 -24.83
C LEU A 59 -35.19 25.92 -23.36
N ILE A 60 -35.32 24.67 -23.02
CA ILE A 60 -35.78 24.24 -21.69
C ILE A 60 -34.55 23.70 -20.91
N PRO A 61 -34.09 24.41 -19.87
CA PRO A 61 -32.99 23.93 -19.05
C PRO A 61 -33.42 22.68 -18.28
N LEU A 62 -32.70 21.56 -18.48
CA LEU A 62 -32.98 20.31 -17.80
C LEU A 62 -32.06 20.13 -16.57
N LYS A 63 -30.77 20.30 -16.76
CA LYS A 63 -29.78 20.04 -15.70
C LYS A 63 -28.48 20.77 -15.97
N LYS A 64 -27.81 21.18 -14.88
CA LYS A 64 -26.41 21.62 -14.91
C LYS A 64 -25.52 20.45 -14.50
N VAL A 65 -24.48 20.20 -15.29
CA VAL A 65 -23.45 19.19 -15.03
C VAL A 65 -22.10 19.90 -14.89
N ASN A 66 -21.42 19.69 -13.79
CA ASN A 66 -20.06 20.20 -13.61
C ASN A 66 -19.08 19.19 -14.20
N PHE A 67 -18.28 19.64 -15.14
CA PHE A 67 -17.19 18.87 -15.72
C PHE A 67 -15.88 19.33 -15.10
N TYR A 68 -15.06 18.37 -14.73
CA TYR A 68 -13.72 18.60 -14.22
C TYR A 68 -12.71 17.96 -15.18
N THR A 69 -11.70 18.71 -15.59
CA THR A 69 -10.58 18.16 -16.35
C THR A 69 -9.61 17.50 -15.39
N ARG A 70 -9.20 16.30 -15.71
CA ARG A 70 -8.13 15.56 -15.01
C ARG A 70 -7.03 15.20 -15.99
N ASP A 71 -5.81 15.17 -15.49
CA ASP A 71 -4.70 14.73 -16.31
C ASP A 71 -4.84 13.23 -16.63
N SER A 72 -4.47 12.89 -17.85
CA SER A 72 -4.42 11.51 -18.31
C SER A 72 -3.15 10.87 -17.75
N ILE A 73 -3.31 9.92 -16.82
CA ILE A 73 -2.18 9.21 -16.22
C ILE A 73 -1.96 7.90 -16.98
N TRP A 74 -0.79 7.77 -17.58
CA TRP A 74 -0.38 6.55 -18.26
C TRP A 74 0.40 5.66 -17.30
N VAL A 75 -0.03 4.41 -17.20
CA VAL A 75 0.61 3.40 -16.37
C VAL A 75 0.98 2.18 -17.20
N MET A 76 2.04 1.52 -16.78
CA MET A 76 2.29 0.15 -17.21
C MET A 76 1.53 -0.79 -16.28
N PRO A 77 0.49 -1.51 -16.77
CA PRO A 77 -0.19 -2.52 -15.97
C PRO A 77 0.79 -3.62 -15.54
N GLY A 78 0.71 -4.02 -14.28
CA GLY A 78 1.61 -5.00 -13.68
C GLY A 78 1.14 -6.44 -13.86
N GLY A 79 1.07 -7.16 -12.74
CA GLY A 79 0.81 -8.60 -12.70
C GLY A 79 2.06 -9.42 -12.42
N TYR A 80 3.22 -8.76 -12.24
CA TYR A 80 4.49 -9.42 -11.94
C TYR A 80 4.50 -9.95 -10.51
N SER A 81 4.96 -11.20 -10.34
CA SER A 81 5.30 -11.70 -9.03
C SER A 81 6.60 -11.04 -8.55
N VAL A 82 6.56 -10.45 -7.37
CA VAL A 82 7.71 -9.77 -6.75
C VAL A 82 7.93 -10.29 -5.34
N GLY A 83 9.20 -10.45 -4.97
CA GLY A 83 9.60 -10.60 -3.59
C GLY A 83 9.64 -9.22 -2.94
N VAL A 84 9.20 -9.13 -1.71
CA VAL A 84 9.19 -7.89 -0.92
C VAL A 84 10.02 -8.14 0.33
N THR A 85 10.97 -7.25 0.60
CA THR A 85 11.70 -7.18 1.87
C THR A 85 11.49 -5.82 2.50
N LEU A 86 11.13 -5.81 3.78
CA LEU A 86 10.87 -4.60 4.54
C LEU A 86 11.64 -4.66 5.86
N TYR A 87 12.35 -3.60 6.18
CA TYR A 87 12.98 -3.35 7.47
C TYR A 87 12.24 -2.24 8.19
N THR A 88 11.85 -2.49 9.45
CA THR A 88 11.07 -1.54 10.24
C THR A 88 11.95 -0.49 10.91
N GLU A 89 11.37 0.64 11.28
CA GLU A 89 11.99 1.52 12.27
C GLU A 89 11.93 0.87 13.64
N GLY A 90 13.11 0.68 14.29
CA GLY A 90 13.15 0.04 15.60
C GLY A 90 12.91 -1.47 15.56
N ALA A 91 12.53 -2.02 16.70
CA ALA A 91 12.26 -3.43 16.90
C ALA A 91 10.85 -3.65 17.45
N LEU A 92 9.97 -4.29 16.67
CA LEU A 92 8.58 -4.60 17.05
C LEU A 92 8.57 -5.77 18.06
N VAL A 93 7.93 -5.57 19.19
CA VAL A 93 7.69 -6.63 20.19
C VAL A 93 6.58 -7.56 19.70
N VAL A 94 6.93 -8.80 19.38
CA VAL A 94 6.01 -9.82 18.88
C VAL A 94 5.61 -10.84 19.93
N GLY A 95 6.29 -10.85 21.07
CA GLY A 95 5.96 -11.76 22.17
C GLY A 95 6.69 -11.42 23.47
N LEU A 96 6.14 -11.89 24.58
CA LEU A 96 6.76 -11.80 25.90
C LEU A 96 6.89 -13.19 26.50
N GLY A 97 8.00 -13.43 27.24
CA GLY A 97 8.22 -14.70 27.91
C GLY A 97 9.24 -14.62 29.04
N SER A 98 9.04 -15.48 30.02
CA SER A 98 9.95 -15.60 31.17
C SER A 98 11.18 -16.45 30.82
N PHE A 99 12.30 -16.11 31.42
CA PHE A 99 13.52 -16.89 31.41
C PHE A 99 14.06 -17.05 32.85
N GLU A 100 14.97 -18.01 33.09
CA GLU A 100 15.58 -18.21 34.39
C GLU A 100 16.86 -17.36 34.53
N THR A 101 16.93 -16.59 35.60
CA THR A 101 18.16 -15.87 36.02
C THR A 101 19.19 -16.80 36.63
N LEU A 102 20.40 -16.29 36.88
CA LEU A 102 21.51 -17.08 37.46
C LEU A 102 21.16 -17.71 38.80
N ASP A 103 20.29 -17.10 39.60
CA ASP A 103 19.80 -17.62 40.88
C ASP A 103 18.62 -18.59 40.73
N GLY A 104 18.16 -18.86 39.50
CA GLY A 104 17.08 -19.79 39.21
C GLY A 104 15.68 -19.17 39.30
N THR A 105 15.54 -17.85 39.45
CA THR A 105 14.29 -17.16 39.48
C THR A 105 13.75 -16.94 38.04
N ALA A 106 12.50 -17.34 37.77
CA ALA A 106 11.86 -17.07 36.50
C ALA A 106 11.30 -15.64 36.46
N ILE A 107 11.77 -14.82 35.53
CA ILE A 107 11.35 -13.44 35.38
C ILE A 107 11.05 -13.06 33.95
N CYS A 108 10.25 -12.03 33.76
CA CYS A 108 10.05 -11.33 32.48
C CYS A 108 10.12 -9.82 32.71
N PRO A 109 11.31 -9.22 32.63
CA PRO A 109 11.51 -7.80 32.88
C PRO A 109 10.62 -6.91 32.02
N ALA A 110 10.45 -7.23 30.73
CA ALA A 110 9.59 -6.49 29.83
C ALA A 110 8.13 -6.43 30.31
N GLN A 111 7.58 -7.55 30.75
CA GLN A 111 6.24 -7.61 31.29
C GLN A 111 6.12 -6.82 32.60
N ALA A 112 7.11 -6.90 33.49
CA ALA A 112 7.15 -6.16 34.72
C ALA A 112 7.23 -4.64 34.51
N ALA A 113 7.92 -4.21 33.47
CA ALA A 113 8.02 -2.81 33.04
C ALA A 113 6.79 -2.31 32.26
N GLY A 114 5.80 -3.15 31.97
CA GLY A 114 4.58 -2.79 31.27
C GLY A 114 4.71 -2.70 29.75
N ILE A 115 5.76 -3.32 29.17
CA ILE A 115 5.91 -3.50 27.72
C ILE A 115 4.84 -4.49 27.24
N ARG A 116 4.33 -4.29 26.04
CA ARG A 116 3.26 -5.09 25.43
C ARG A 116 3.65 -5.56 24.04
N VAL A 117 3.03 -6.65 23.62
CA VAL A 117 3.06 -7.07 22.22
C VAL A 117 2.45 -5.97 21.35
N GLY A 118 3.10 -5.61 20.26
CA GLY A 118 2.76 -4.47 19.39
C GLY A 118 3.53 -3.17 19.70
N ASP A 119 4.26 -3.08 20.82
CA ASP A 119 5.17 -1.95 21.07
C ASP A 119 6.35 -1.99 20.09
N VAL A 120 6.78 -0.83 19.59
CA VAL A 120 8.00 -0.71 18.77
C VAL A 120 9.09 -0.02 19.58
N ILE A 121 10.21 -0.70 19.80
CA ILE A 121 11.35 -0.15 20.53
C ILE A 121 12.19 0.69 19.58
N LEU A 122 12.19 2.00 19.79
CA LEU A 122 12.87 2.99 18.94
C LEU A 122 14.25 3.38 19.47
N GLY A 123 14.47 3.33 20.80
CA GLY A 123 15.72 3.76 21.41
C GLY A 123 16.02 3.09 22.74
N VAL A 124 17.30 3.08 23.08
CA VAL A 124 17.85 2.62 24.38
C VAL A 124 18.82 3.68 24.88
N ASN A 125 18.58 4.25 26.07
CA ASN A 125 19.42 5.29 26.67
C ASN A 125 19.72 6.47 25.71
N GLY A 126 18.73 6.89 24.92
CA GLY A 126 18.85 7.95 23.91
C GLY A 126 19.57 7.53 22.61
N THR A 127 20.02 6.30 22.49
CA THR A 127 20.62 5.74 21.26
C THR A 127 19.54 5.06 20.42
N ALA A 128 19.36 5.48 19.17
CA ALA A 128 18.36 4.90 18.28
C ALA A 128 18.66 3.42 17.98
N VAL A 129 17.64 2.57 18.09
CA VAL A 129 17.73 1.14 17.77
C VAL A 129 17.70 0.99 16.24
N LYS A 130 18.68 0.25 15.70
CA LYS A 130 18.81 -0.01 14.26
C LYS A 130 18.06 -1.27 13.84
N ASP A 131 18.19 -2.31 14.65
CA ASP A 131 17.67 -3.66 14.45
C ASP A 131 17.68 -4.44 15.77
N ALA A 132 17.18 -5.65 15.78
CA ALA A 132 17.11 -6.53 16.95
C ALA A 132 18.49 -6.87 17.54
N ALA A 133 19.50 -7.06 16.67
CA ALA A 133 20.87 -7.33 17.10
C ALA A 133 21.48 -6.12 17.83
N HIS A 134 21.25 -4.92 17.30
CA HIS A 134 21.69 -3.67 17.93
C HIS A 134 20.99 -3.44 19.28
N LEU A 135 19.69 -3.72 19.39
CA LEU A 135 18.97 -3.69 20.66
C LEU A 135 19.63 -4.59 21.70
N THR A 136 19.94 -5.84 21.32
CA THR A 136 20.61 -6.80 22.20
C THR A 136 21.99 -6.31 22.63
N ALA A 137 22.77 -5.73 21.71
CA ALA A 137 24.10 -5.19 22.02
C ALA A 137 24.02 -4.04 23.03
N LEU A 138 23.12 -3.06 22.83
CA LEU A 138 22.93 -1.93 23.74
C LEU A 138 22.55 -2.38 25.17
N CYS A 139 21.69 -3.40 25.28
CA CYS A 139 21.32 -3.96 26.57
C CYS A 139 22.50 -4.64 27.28
N ASN A 140 23.34 -5.39 26.56
CA ASN A 140 24.52 -6.06 27.14
C ASN A 140 25.61 -5.07 27.54
N GLU A 141 25.78 -3.97 26.84
CA GLU A 141 26.74 -2.92 27.17
C GLU A 141 26.41 -2.22 28.49
N THR A 142 25.12 -2.03 28.77
CA THR A 142 24.69 -1.23 29.93
C THR A 142 24.74 -2.02 31.26
N GLN A 143 24.51 -3.33 31.27
CA GLN A 143 24.51 -4.24 32.43
C GLN A 143 23.76 -3.70 33.65
N GLY A 144 22.61 -3.01 33.43
CA GLY A 144 21.79 -2.39 34.49
C GLY A 144 20.49 -1.86 33.92
N ALA A 145 19.81 -1.00 34.68
CA ALA A 145 18.61 -0.36 34.21
C ALA A 145 18.87 0.46 32.93
N VAL A 146 18.01 0.31 31.94
CA VAL A 146 18.03 1.03 30.67
C VAL A 146 16.70 1.75 30.46
N ASP A 147 16.77 2.94 29.87
CA ASP A 147 15.59 3.69 29.47
C ASP A 147 15.28 3.36 28.01
N LEU A 148 14.12 2.76 27.78
CA LEU A 148 13.60 2.44 26.47
C LEU A 148 12.66 3.53 26.00
N GLN A 149 12.86 4.01 24.79
CA GLN A 149 11.88 4.81 24.06
C GLN A 149 11.10 3.87 23.13
N LEU A 150 9.79 3.79 23.32
CA LEU A 150 8.91 2.98 22.48
C LEU A 150 7.80 3.82 21.86
N SER A 151 7.25 3.29 20.75
CA SER A 151 5.99 3.74 20.18
C SER A 151 4.92 2.68 20.45
N ARG A 152 3.77 3.12 20.99
CA ARG A 152 2.57 2.32 21.20
C ARG A 152 1.38 3.07 20.62
N ASP A 153 0.71 2.51 19.61
CA ASP A 153 -0.42 3.17 18.94
C ASP A 153 -0.06 4.60 18.48
N ASP A 154 1.14 4.77 17.89
CA ASP A 154 1.73 6.06 17.46
C ASP A 154 2.00 7.06 18.58
N VAL A 155 1.91 6.63 19.84
CA VAL A 155 2.26 7.46 21.01
C VAL A 155 3.66 7.08 21.53
N SER A 156 4.54 8.07 21.71
CA SER A 156 5.86 7.86 22.31
C SER A 156 5.73 7.63 23.81
N ILE A 157 6.37 6.58 24.33
CA ILE A 157 6.36 6.17 25.73
C ILE A 157 7.80 5.89 26.15
N ASP A 158 8.21 6.44 27.31
CA ASP A 158 9.49 6.11 27.95
C ASP A 158 9.26 5.10 29.07
N VAL A 159 10.06 4.02 29.08
CA VAL A 159 9.95 2.94 30.06
C VAL A 159 11.34 2.58 30.54
N THR A 160 11.57 2.59 31.84
CA THR A 160 12.80 2.06 32.44
C THR A 160 12.64 0.56 32.69
N ILE A 161 13.59 -0.24 32.18
CA ILE A 161 13.63 -1.68 32.35
C ILE A 161 15.00 -2.12 32.87
N GLU A 162 15.05 -3.14 33.70
CA GLU A 162 16.28 -3.75 34.18
C GLU A 162 16.47 -5.14 33.54
N PRO A 163 17.29 -5.27 32.48
CA PRO A 163 17.63 -6.54 31.89
C PRO A 163 18.32 -7.44 32.88
N ALA A 164 18.13 -8.76 32.80
CA ALA A 164 18.78 -9.71 33.67
C ALA A 164 19.54 -10.77 32.88
N ALA A 165 20.63 -11.30 33.45
CA ALA A 165 21.44 -12.34 32.83
C ALA A 165 20.65 -13.66 32.82
N ASP A 166 20.48 -14.25 31.65
CA ASP A 166 19.92 -15.57 31.47
C ASP A 166 20.91 -16.67 31.98
N ARG A 167 20.38 -17.62 32.71
CA ARG A 167 21.14 -18.74 33.27
C ARG A 167 21.83 -19.63 32.21
N GLN A 168 21.22 -19.71 31.01
CA GLN A 168 21.68 -20.62 29.97
C GLN A 168 22.95 -20.11 29.25
N ASP A 169 22.95 -18.80 28.90
CA ASP A 169 23.98 -18.21 28.05
C ASP A 169 24.67 -16.97 28.66
N GLY A 170 24.20 -16.50 29.81
CA GLY A 170 24.73 -15.33 30.50
C GLY A 170 24.42 -13.99 29.80
N ILE A 171 23.63 -14.00 28.74
CA ILE A 171 23.26 -12.80 28.00
C ILE A 171 22.17 -12.05 28.76
N TYR A 172 22.29 -10.73 28.82
CA TYR A 172 21.27 -9.89 29.41
C TYR A 172 20.04 -9.83 28.50
N LYS A 173 18.90 -10.28 29.04
CA LYS A 173 17.61 -10.37 28.31
C LYS A 173 16.53 -9.57 29.02
N MET A 174 15.57 -9.12 28.24
CA MET A 174 14.38 -8.41 28.74
C MET A 174 13.14 -9.30 28.78
N GLY A 175 13.20 -10.52 28.25
CA GLY A 175 12.06 -11.44 28.22
C GLY A 175 11.03 -11.07 27.15
N MET A 176 11.51 -10.68 25.96
CA MET A 176 10.67 -10.37 24.82
C MET A 176 11.29 -10.90 23.52
N TRP A 177 10.44 -11.24 22.59
CA TRP A 177 10.80 -11.49 21.20
C TRP A 177 10.52 -10.26 20.38
N VAL A 178 11.45 -9.89 19.51
CA VAL A 178 11.34 -8.72 18.65
C VAL A 178 11.56 -9.09 17.19
N ARG A 179 10.94 -8.32 16.30
CA ARG A 179 11.08 -8.42 14.85
C ARG A 179 11.43 -7.04 14.29
N ASP A 180 12.39 -7.00 13.37
CA ASP A 180 12.89 -5.79 12.72
C ASP A 180 12.79 -5.83 11.20
N SER A 181 12.36 -6.97 10.67
CA SER A 181 12.24 -7.17 9.22
C SER A 181 11.17 -8.21 8.90
N THR A 182 10.64 -8.11 7.70
CA THR A 182 9.75 -9.12 7.13
C THR A 182 10.05 -9.28 5.64
N ALA A 183 9.73 -10.48 5.13
CA ALA A 183 9.86 -10.79 3.72
C ALA A 183 8.65 -11.60 3.27
N GLY A 184 8.21 -11.37 2.05
CA GLY A 184 7.05 -12.05 1.49
C GLY A 184 7.01 -11.96 -0.03
N ILE A 185 5.98 -12.55 -0.61
CA ILE A 185 5.68 -12.50 -2.05
C ILE A 185 4.46 -11.62 -2.25
N GLY A 186 4.46 -10.89 -3.36
CA GLY A 186 3.32 -10.08 -3.75
C GLY A 186 3.23 -9.89 -5.25
N THR A 187 2.27 -9.09 -5.66
CA THR A 187 2.08 -8.71 -7.06
C THR A 187 2.27 -7.21 -7.21
N LEU A 188 3.15 -6.81 -8.13
CA LEU A 188 3.25 -5.43 -8.58
C LEU A 188 2.03 -5.13 -9.44
N SER A 189 1.22 -4.14 -9.03
CA SER A 189 -0.06 -3.84 -9.67
C SER A 189 0.09 -2.93 -10.89
N PHE A 190 0.92 -1.90 -10.79
CA PHE A 190 1.22 -0.96 -11.88
C PHE A 190 2.43 -0.10 -11.53
N TYR A 191 2.98 0.59 -12.53
CA TYR A 191 3.86 1.74 -12.31
C TYR A 191 3.54 2.88 -13.29
N ALA A 192 3.76 4.12 -12.86
CA ALA A 192 3.61 5.31 -13.70
C ALA A 192 4.82 5.39 -14.67
N MET A 193 4.54 5.53 -15.97
CA MET A 193 5.57 5.39 -17.01
C MET A 193 6.58 6.56 -17.02
N ASP A 194 6.17 7.72 -16.53
CA ASP A 194 6.98 8.95 -16.49
C ASP A 194 7.90 9.04 -15.27
N THR A 195 7.47 8.49 -14.13
CA THR A 195 8.17 8.62 -12.84
C THR A 195 8.72 7.30 -12.31
N LEU A 196 8.38 6.17 -12.90
CA LEU A 196 8.67 4.81 -12.43
C LEU A 196 8.12 4.52 -11.01
N ARG A 197 7.26 5.38 -10.47
CA ARG A 197 6.61 5.12 -9.19
C ARG A 197 5.59 4.01 -9.35
N TYR A 198 5.68 3.02 -8.47
CA TYR A 198 4.81 1.84 -8.54
C TYR A 198 3.87 1.74 -7.35
N GLY A 199 2.78 0.98 -7.55
CA GLY A 199 1.91 0.46 -6.50
C GLY A 199 1.83 -1.06 -6.59
N ALA A 200 1.84 -1.72 -5.43
CA ALA A 200 1.77 -3.17 -5.34
C ALA A 200 0.92 -3.64 -4.15
N LEU A 201 0.54 -4.90 -4.14
CA LEU A 201 -0.24 -5.63 -3.14
C LEU A 201 -1.73 -5.24 -3.07
N GLY A 202 -2.07 -3.96 -2.98
CA GLY A 202 -3.46 -3.50 -2.75
C GLY A 202 -3.95 -3.65 -1.30
N HIS A 203 -3.06 -4.02 -0.37
CA HIS A 203 -3.29 -4.13 1.08
C HIS A 203 -1.98 -3.85 1.82
N PRO A 204 -2.04 -3.49 3.11
CA PRO A 204 -0.83 -3.25 3.90
C PRO A 204 -0.04 -4.54 4.15
N ILE A 205 1.26 -4.36 4.42
CA ILE A 205 2.07 -5.40 5.07
C ILE A 205 1.91 -5.22 6.58
N THR A 206 1.36 -6.23 7.23
CA THR A 206 1.19 -6.29 8.67
C THR A 206 2.03 -7.41 9.26
N ASP A 207 2.42 -7.26 10.51
CA ASP A 207 3.05 -8.36 11.24
C ASP A 207 2.05 -9.50 11.45
N VAL A 208 2.47 -10.73 11.18
CA VAL A 208 1.58 -11.91 11.17
C VAL A 208 1.11 -12.29 12.57
N ASP A 209 1.87 -11.98 13.62
CA ASP A 209 1.56 -12.36 14.99
C ASP A 209 0.69 -11.30 15.69
N THR A 210 0.94 -10.03 15.38
CA THR A 210 0.28 -8.89 16.05
C THR A 210 -0.81 -8.23 15.22
N GLY A 211 -0.77 -8.38 13.88
CA GLY A 211 -1.61 -7.63 12.94
C GLY A 211 -1.23 -6.16 12.81
N THR A 212 -0.16 -5.72 13.46
CA THR A 212 0.30 -4.33 13.45
C THR A 212 0.83 -3.95 12.07
N LEU A 213 0.44 -2.77 11.57
CA LEU A 213 1.01 -2.19 10.37
C LEU A 213 2.51 -1.96 10.56
N LEU A 214 3.33 -2.49 9.64
CA LEU A 214 4.78 -2.32 9.72
C LEU A 214 5.19 -0.98 9.12
N SER A 215 5.86 -0.14 9.91
CA SER A 215 6.49 1.09 9.43
C SER A 215 7.72 0.76 8.57
N VAL A 216 7.90 1.51 7.48
CA VAL A 216 9.03 1.31 6.57
C VAL A 216 10.18 2.23 6.96
N LYS A 217 11.31 1.64 7.35
CA LYS A 217 12.60 2.35 7.42
C LYS A 217 13.32 2.26 6.07
N THR A 218 13.44 1.05 5.56
CA THR A 218 13.96 0.74 4.23
C THR A 218 13.28 -0.53 3.73
N GLY A 219 13.15 -0.63 2.41
CA GLY A 219 12.64 -1.86 1.81
C GLY A 219 12.97 -1.92 0.33
N GLU A 220 12.80 -3.09 -0.22
CA GLU A 220 13.08 -3.36 -1.63
C GLU A 220 12.05 -4.34 -2.19
N ILE A 221 11.77 -4.18 -3.47
CA ILE A 221 11.14 -5.23 -4.26
C ILE A 221 12.18 -5.90 -5.14
N VAL A 222 12.09 -7.21 -5.22
CA VAL A 222 13.03 -8.04 -5.98
C VAL A 222 12.27 -8.97 -6.92
N GLN A 223 12.95 -9.45 -7.94
CA GLN A 223 12.38 -10.47 -8.81
C GLN A 223 12.09 -11.75 -8.00
N SER A 224 10.90 -12.32 -8.17
CA SER A 224 10.53 -13.61 -7.60
C SER A 224 10.06 -14.58 -8.69
N ASN A 225 10.12 -15.86 -8.37
CA ASN A 225 9.61 -16.93 -9.21
C ASN A 225 8.43 -17.60 -8.50
N VAL A 226 7.36 -17.88 -9.24
CA VAL A 226 6.26 -18.68 -8.73
C VAL A 226 6.70 -20.13 -8.65
N VAL A 227 6.56 -20.75 -7.47
CA VAL A 227 6.96 -22.13 -7.21
C VAL A 227 5.78 -23.06 -6.97
N GLY A 228 4.59 -22.50 -6.74
CA GLY A 228 3.37 -23.26 -6.53
C GLY A 228 2.13 -22.39 -6.37
N ILE A 229 0.99 -23.05 -6.37
CA ILE A 229 -0.32 -22.44 -6.13
C ILE A 229 -1.05 -23.29 -5.10
N ALA A 230 -1.45 -22.70 -3.99
CA ALA A 230 -2.42 -23.29 -3.09
C ALA A 230 -3.83 -22.94 -3.59
N GLN A 231 -4.57 -23.92 -4.07
CA GLN A 231 -5.91 -23.69 -4.59
C GLN A 231 -6.87 -23.25 -3.48
N GLY A 232 -7.64 -22.20 -3.73
CA GLY A 232 -8.68 -21.73 -2.82
C GLY A 232 -9.86 -22.68 -2.73
N SER A 233 -10.56 -22.64 -1.60
CA SER A 233 -11.84 -23.32 -1.39
C SER A 233 -12.83 -22.38 -0.70
N SER A 234 -14.09 -22.82 -0.59
CA SER A 234 -15.11 -21.98 0.06
C SER A 234 -14.70 -21.59 1.49
N GLY A 235 -14.55 -20.29 1.74
CA GLY A 235 -14.10 -19.74 3.03
C GLY A 235 -12.58 -19.69 3.24
N LEU A 236 -11.78 -20.26 2.31
CA LEU A 236 -10.31 -20.23 2.34
C LEU A 236 -9.80 -19.70 1.00
N PRO A 237 -9.27 -18.47 0.94
CA PRO A 237 -8.69 -17.94 -0.29
C PRO A 237 -7.48 -18.75 -0.73
N GLY A 238 -7.27 -18.83 -2.04
CA GLY A 238 -6.06 -19.42 -2.61
C GLY A 238 -4.86 -18.49 -2.46
N GLU A 239 -3.66 -19.05 -2.65
CA GLU A 239 -2.41 -18.34 -2.50
C GLU A 239 -1.44 -18.72 -3.63
N ILE A 240 -0.77 -17.72 -4.20
CA ILE A 240 0.38 -17.92 -5.09
C ILE A 240 1.62 -18.01 -4.22
N GLN A 241 2.33 -19.13 -4.31
CA GLN A 241 3.57 -19.37 -3.59
C GLN A 241 4.75 -19.01 -4.49
N GLY A 242 5.61 -18.15 -4.00
CA GLY A 242 6.79 -17.71 -4.71
C GLY A 242 8.06 -17.88 -3.89
N ALA A 243 9.20 -17.83 -4.58
CA ALA A 243 10.51 -17.84 -3.96
C ALA A 243 11.40 -16.75 -4.54
N PHE A 244 12.22 -16.16 -3.69
CA PHE A 244 13.30 -15.25 -4.06
C PHE A 244 14.48 -15.43 -3.08
N SER A 245 15.62 -14.88 -3.44
CA SER A 245 16.84 -14.98 -2.64
C SER A 245 17.57 -13.64 -2.58
N THR A 246 18.58 -13.55 -1.76
CA THR A 246 19.45 -12.37 -1.63
C THR A 246 20.20 -12.00 -2.91
N VAL A 247 20.29 -12.94 -3.86
CA VAL A 247 20.90 -12.72 -5.18
C VAL A 247 19.86 -12.44 -6.28
N SER A 248 18.55 -12.42 -5.93
CA SER A 248 17.52 -12.03 -6.88
C SER A 248 17.73 -10.59 -7.35
N GLN A 249 17.35 -10.33 -8.61
CA GLN A 249 17.47 -8.99 -9.17
C GLN A 249 16.62 -7.99 -8.37
N ARG A 250 17.22 -6.91 -7.93
CA ARG A 250 16.51 -5.78 -7.32
C ARG A 250 15.74 -5.03 -8.39
N LEU A 251 14.47 -4.81 -8.16
CA LEU A 251 13.57 -4.15 -9.10
C LEU A 251 13.29 -2.69 -8.72
N GLY A 252 13.28 -2.38 -7.42
CA GLY A 252 12.98 -1.03 -6.93
C GLY A 252 13.07 -0.91 -5.42
N THR A 253 12.91 0.33 -4.93
CA THR A 253 12.78 0.64 -3.50
C THR A 253 11.36 0.32 -3.01
N LEU A 254 11.20 0.16 -1.70
CA LEU A 254 9.93 0.20 -1.01
C LEU A 254 9.98 1.35 -0.03
N ASP A 255 9.23 2.42 -0.31
CA ASP A 255 9.29 3.67 0.43
C ASP A 255 8.14 3.81 1.43
N THR A 256 6.97 3.25 1.10
CA THR A 256 5.76 3.41 1.90
C THR A 256 4.97 2.12 1.96
N ASN A 257 4.50 1.79 3.18
CA ASN A 257 3.52 0.74 3.44
C ASN A 257 2.27 1.39 4.05
N GLY A 258 1.16 1.30 3.36
CA GLY A 258 -0.09 1.94 3.77
C GLY A 258 -1.30 1.06 3.53
N ASN A 259 -2.47 1.54 3.96
CA ASN A 259 -3.73 0.78 3.89
C ASN A 259 -4.11 0.31 2.48
N MET A 260 -3.62 0.99 1.44
CA MET A 260 -3.91 0.69 0.04
C MET A 260 -2.82 -0.14 -0.65
N GLY A 261 -1.78 -0.54 0.06
CA GLY A 261 -0.65 -1.31 -0.47
C GLY A 261 0.70 -0.67 -0.19
N ILE A 262 1.71 -1.15 -0.94
CA ILE A 262 3.07 -0.64 -0.88
C ILE A 262 3.38 0.20 -2.10
N TYR A 263 4.25 1.21 -1.90
CA TYR A 263 4.66 2.14 -2.94
C TYR A 263 6.16 2.39 -2.87
N GLY A 264 6.75 2.64 -4.03
CA GLY A 264 8.17 2.94 -4.17
C GLY A 264 8.50 3.33 -5.60
N GLU A 265 9.76 3.23 -5.97
CA GLU A 265 10.26 3.58 -7.30
C GLU A 265 11.04 2.40 -7.90
N LEU A 266 10.77 2.09 -9.16
CA LEU A 266 11.52 1.09 -9.92
C LEU A 266 12.88 1.65 -10.35
N TYR A 267 13.91 0.81 -10.34
CA TYR A 267 15.23 1.17 -10.87
C TYR A 267 15.29 1.21 -12.40
N ALA A 268 14.37 0.50 -13.05
CA ALA A 268 14.23 0.48 -14.51
C ALA A 268 12.80 0.09 -14.89
N PRO A 269 12.33 0.48 -16.08
CA PRO A 269 11.04 0.03 -16.60
C PRO A 269 10.96 -1.51 -16.68
N LEU A 270 9.78 -2.05 -16.39
CA LEU A 270 9.44 -3.46 -16.59
C LEU A 270 8.55 -3.58 -17.82
N GLU A 271 8.95 -4.42 -18.78
CA GLU A 271 8.20 -4.59 -20.02
C GLU A 271 7.00 -5.52 -19.79
N ASN A 272 5.80 -5.10 -20.19
CA ASN A 272 4.63 -5.95 -20.26
C ASN A 272 4.25 -6.22 -21.73
N PRO A 273 4.49 -7.43 -22.27
CA PRO A 273 4.18 -7.73 -23.66
C PRO A 273 2.70 -7.58 -24.04
N LEU A 274 1.80 -7.64 -23.06
CA LEU A 274 0.36 -7.47 -23.27
C LEU A 274 -0.03 -5.99 -23.45
N TYR A 275 0.80 -5.08 -22.95
CA TYR A 275 0.58 -3.63 -22.96
C TYR A 275 1.88 -2.88 -23.31
N PRO A 276 2.42 -3.04 -24.53
CA PRO A 276 3.72 -2.46 -24.88
C PRO A 276 3.77 -0.94 -24.76
N ASP A 277 2.63 -0.28 -24.98
CA ASP A 277 2.49 1.18 -24.89
C ASP A 277 1.89 1.65 -23.56
N GLY A 278 1.70 0.74 -22.59
CA GLY A 278 0.99 1.03 -21.36
C GLY A 278 -0.53 1.10 -21.52
N ALA A 279 -1.19 1.61 -20.51
CA ALA A 279 -2.64 1.82 -20.49
C ALA A 279 -3.00 3.12 -19.76
N LEU A 280 -4.11 3.72 -20.14
CA LEU A 280 -4.65 4.86 -19.45
C LEU A 280 -5.29 4.41 -18.12
N LEU A 281 -4.93 5.07 -17.04
CA LEU A 281 -5.53 4.81 -15.73
C LEU A 281 -6.99 5.26 -15.72
N ALA A 282 -7.90 4.35 -15.38
CA ALA A 282 -9.30 4.68 -15.16
C ALA A 282 -9.52 5.21 -13.74
N TYR A 283 -10.26 6.29 -13.63
CA TYR A 283 -10.70 6.81 -12.33
C TYR A 283 -11.90 6.01 -11.77
N PRO A 284 -12.18 6.07 -10.46
CA PRO A 284 -13.26 5.29 -9.85
C PRO A 284 -14.63 5.50 -10.51
N GLU A 285 -14.89 6.70 -11.03
CA GLU A 285 -16.15 7.05 -11.67
C GLU A 285 -16.32 6.44 -13.08
N GLU A 286 -15.21 6.01 -13.68
CA GLU A 286 -15.16 5.38 -15.00
C GLU A 286 -15.32 3.87 -14.93
N ILE A 287 -15.24 3.31 -13.71
CA ILE A 287 -15.37 1.87 -13.50
C ILE A 287 -16.85 1.47 -13.57
N HIS A 288 -17.18 0.57 -14.47
CA HIS A 288 -18.53 0.06 -14.66
C HIS A 288 -18.54 -1.48 -14.78
N THR A 289 -19.73 -2.05 -14.64
CA THR A 289 -19.92 -3.50 -14.80
C THR A 289 -19.69 -3.92 -16.25
N GLY A 290 -19.09 -5.09 -16.45
CA GLY A 290 -18.78 -5.60 -17.78
C GLY A 290 -17.57 -6.52 -17.79
N PRO A 291 -17.16 -6.98 -18.99
CA PRO A 291 -15.98 -7.82 -19.17
C PRO A 291 -14.72 -7.04 -18.78
N ALA A 292 -13.78 -7.75 -18.15
CA ALA A 292 -12.49 -7.24 -17.71
C ALA A 292 -11.45 -8.37 -17.72
N GLN A 293 -10.19 -8.02 -17.44
CA GLN A 293 -9.11 -9.00 -17.31
C GLN A 293 -8.31 -8.75 -16.05
N ILE A 294 -7.86 -9.82 -15.43
CA ILE A 294 -6.89 -9.80 -14.34
C ILE A 294 -5.53 -10.17 -14.91
N LEU A 295 -4.53 -9.33 -14.66
CA LEU A 295 -3.15 -9.63 -15.02
C LEU A 295 -2.44 -10.22 -13.81
N THR A 296 -1.82 -11.38 -13.97
CA THR A 296 -1.07 -12.03 -12.91
C THR A 296 -0.05 -13.02 -13.47
N THR A 297 0.96 -13.31 -12.66
CA THR A 297 1.95 -14.36 -12.93
C THR A 297 1.62 -15.55 -12.03
N ILE A 298 1.30 -16.69 -12.63
CA ILE A 298 1.01 -17.93 -11.91
C ILE A 298 2.02 -19.04 -12.19
N ASP A 299 2.88 -18.86 -13.19
CA ASP A 299 3.90 -19.82 -13.62
C ASP A 299 5.10 -19.09 -14.23
N GLU A 300 6.03 -19.86 -14.82
CA GLU A 300 7.24 -19.36 -15.47
C GLU A 300 7.01 -18.59 -16.78
N ASN A 301 5.79 -18.60 -17.32
CA ASN A 301 5.45 -17.89 -18.55
C ASN A 301 5.27 -16.37 -18.34
N GLY A 302 5.44 -15.88 -17.11
CA GLY A 302 5.33 -14.46 -16.78
C GLY A 302 3.90 -13.97 -16.66
N VAL A 303 3.69 -12.68 -16.95
CA VAL A 303 2.37 -12.03 -16.80
C VAL A 303 1.42 -12.54 -17.87
N GLN A 304 0.27 -13.03 -17.45
CA GLN A 304 -0.82 -13.50 -18.30
C GLN A 304 -2.12 -12.76 -17.96
N ALA A 305 -3.01 -12.66 -18.96
CA ALA A 305 -4.34 -12.10 -18.78
C ALA A 305 -5.37 -13.23 -18.58
N TYR A 306 -6.21 -13.08 -17.55
CA TYR A 306 -7.30 -13.99 -17.21
C TYR A 306 -8.62 -13.27 -17.31
N ASP A 307 -9.56 -13.83 -18.07
CA ASP A 307 -10.85 -13.22 -18.28
C ASP A 307 -11.69 -13.21 -16.99
N CYS A 308 -12.31 -12.07 -16.74
CA CYS A 308 -13.23 -11.89 -15.63
C CYS A 308 -14.37 -10.94 -16.00
N GLN A 309 -15.31 -10.79 -15.11
CA GLN A 309 -16.41 -9.84 -15.25
C GLN A 309 -16.57 -9.03 -13.96
N ILE A 310 -16.60 -7.72 -14.08
CA ILE A 310 -17.04 -6.85 -12.99
C ILE A 310 -18.56 -6.94 -12.93
N ILE A 311 -19.08 -7.60 -11.89
CA ILE A 311 -20.52 -7.85 -11.73
C ILE A 311 -21.20 -6.77 -10.88
N LYS A 312 -20.43 -6.03 -10.08
CA LYS A 312 -20.94 -4.94 -9.24
C LYS A 312 -19.83 -3.96 -8.89
N THR A 313 -20.18 -2.67 -8.87
CA THR A 313 -19.32 -1.59 -8.34
C THR A 313 -20.00 -0.93 -7.14
N TYR A 314 -19.18 -0.45 -6.20
CA TYR A 314 -19.63 0.30 -5.03
C TYR A 314 -18.97 1.67 -5.05
N PRO A 315 -19.74 2.75 -5.21
CA PRO A 315 -19.21 4.10 -5.07
C PRO A 315 -18.61 4.26 -3.66
N GLN A 316 -17.34 4.65 -3.59
CA GLN A 316 -16.66 4.85 -2.32
C GLN A 316 -16.41 6.34 -2.09
N THR A 317 -16.76 6.81 -0.90
CA THR A 317 -16.47 8.18 -0.44
C THR A 317 -15.25 8.24 0.47
N SER A 318 -14.69 7.10 0.85
CA SER A 318 -13.48 6.94 1.68
C SER A 318 -12.73 5.66 1.29
N ALA A 319 -11.45 5.57 1.62
CA ALA A 319 -10.57 4.42 1.35
C ALA A 319 -10.91 3.18 2.22
N ALA A 320 -12.17 2.89 2.45
CA ALA A 320 -12.60 1.74 3.26
C ALA A 320 -13.52 0.82 2.48
N GLY A 321 -13.27 -0.48 2.61
CA GLY A 321 -14.16 -1.51 2.09
C GLY A 321 -13.86 -1.96 0.66
N LYS A 322 -14.81 -2.68 0.08
CA LYS A 322 -14.70 -3.30 -1.25
C LYS A 322 -15.27 -2.35 -2.30
N GLY A 323 -14.47 -1.99 -3.31
CA GLY A 323 -14.88 -1.10 -4.41
C GLY A 323 -15.66 -1.80 -5.51
N MET A 324 -15.46 -3.11 -5.70
CA MET A 324 -16.11 -3.88 -6.75
C MET A 324 -16.21 -5.38 -6.39
N VAL A 325 -17.08 -6.08 -7.10
CA VAL A 325 -17.14 -7.55 -7.11
C VAL A 325 -16.76 -8.04 -8.50
N VAL A 326 -15.77 -8.90 -8.55
CA VAL A 326 -15.25 -9.50 -9.77
C VAL A 326 -15.53 -10.99 -9.76
N GLN A 327 -16.01 -11.53 -10.87
CA GLN A 327 -16.20 -12.96 -11.09
C GLN A 327 -15.20 -13.42 -12.15
N ILE A 328 -14.40 -14.42 -11.81
CA ILE A 328 -13.51 -15.08 -12.78
C ILE A 328 -14.36 -15.88 -13.77
N THR A 329 -14.12 -15.68 -15.05
CA THR A 329 -14.80 -16.37 -16.15
C THR A 329 -13.82 -17.16 -17.00
N ASP A 330 -12.53 -16.98 -16.80
CA ASP A 330 -11.48 -17.75 -17.46
C ASP A 330 -11.58 -19.23 -17.10
N PRO A 331 -11.54 -20.15 -18.06
CA PRO A 331 -11.69 -21.59 -17.79
C PRO A 331 -10.41 -22.27 -17.28
N ARG A 332 -9.26 -21.57 -17.29
CA ARG A 332 -7.95 -22.10 -16.85
C ARG A 332 -7.81 -22.22 -15.35
#